data_67f24fe12332f094758b96239a0dfef7
#
_entry.id   67f24fe12332f094758b96239a0dfef7
#
_cell.length_a   1.000
_cell.length_b   1.000
_cell.length_c   1.000
_cell.angle_alpha   90.00
_cell.angle_beta   90.00
_cell.angle_gamma   90.00
#
_symmetry.space_group_name_H-M   'P 1'
#
loop_
_entity.id
_entity.type
_entity.pdbx_description
1 polymer ?
#
loop_
_entity_poly.entity_id
_entity_poly.type
_entity_poly.pdbx_seq_one_letter_code
_entity_poly.pdbx_strand_id
1 'polypeptide(L)'
;MTIDIFKTAVLHHSKGNFSKAKEIYENLLEQNPNDLAVLENYGSLLSQTKEFKKADEIFKKCMTLKPNDPILLYNYGKLCHDQKIYDEAIKFYEKSFKINPTKNFSMYNIGNIYSLQGEFEKAIFAFNKSIKANPENFLAYNNLALAYKNIGNFENASKSFENSIKINPNYIDGHINYSTLLLMMGKLEKGFEEYEWRKKSKSFSDYINYSKLNLKSKVWNGENLNNKKLFVIAEQGIGDLIQFTRYLYFLQEKYNLEIILYVKSNKFFHFFNKKKFKLISEGDKIPPHDYHNHLVSLLRIFLRENNLFYKTVNFFQKNKEAEDKWYSSLKKYKGPKIGINSITSQSTKNIPMQYFIKLAEKFDFNFIILQKTIKESELKQISGKKNLIYFPDIDTSNNAFVDSIEIIKNLDLIITADTSLAHISATLGKKTWIPIPFISDWRWFLNDNNSKWYENVTLYRSKKIDNWENPFHTIEKDLKKNF
;
A
#
# COMPACT_ATOMS: atom_id res chain seq x y z
N MET A 1 -46.45 -1.90 -21.63
CA MET A 1 -45.40 -2.10 -22.67
C MET A 1 -44.20 -1.16 -22.45
N THR A 2 -44.34 0.16 -22.46
CA THR A 2 -43.24 1.11 -22.27
C THR A 2 -42.52 0.97 -20.91
N ILE A 3 -43.27 0.75 -19.82
CA ILE A 3 -42.72 0.55 -18.46
C ILE A 3 -41.87 -0.71 -18.39
N ASP A 4 -42.18 -1.78 -19.09
CA ASP A 4 -41.43 -3.03 -19.10
C ASP A 4 -40.16 -2.91 -19.92
N ILE A 5 -40.18 -2.11 -20.99
CA ILE A 5 -39.02 -1.80 -21.82
C ILE A 5 -38.00 -0.96 -21.00
N PHE A 6 -38.48 0.05 -20.27
CA PHE A 6 -37.61 0.85 -19.38
C PHE A 6 -36.97 0.00 -18.28
N LYS A 7 -37.76 -0.86 -17.61
CA LYS A 7 -37.19 -1.80 -16.61
C LYS A 7 -36.12 -2.72 -17.21
N THR A 8 -36.34 -3.17 -18.47
CA THR A 8 -35.34 -3.98 -19.18
C THR A 8 -34.05 -3.20 -19.44
N ALA A 9 -34.13 -1.92 -19.82
CA ALA A 9 -32.97 -1.06 -19.97
C ALA A 9 -32.21 -0.92 -18.65
N VAL A 10 -32.90 -0.63 -17.54
CA VAL A 10 -32.32 -0.54 -16.20
C VAL A 10 -31.65 -1.85 -15.77
N LEU A 11 -32.26 -3.00 -16.09
CA LEU A 11 -31.67 -4.32 -15.81
C LEU A 11 -30.38 -4.55 -16.62
N HIS A 12 -30.36 -4.20 -17.91
CA HIS A 12 -29.14 -4.30 -18.71
C HIS A 12 -28.06 -3.36 -18.17
N HIS A 13 -28.41 -2.12 -17.81
CA HIS A 13 -27.52 -1.14 -17.21
C HIS A 13 -26.89 -1.68 -15.92
N SER A 14 -27.69 -2.21 -15.00
CA SER A 14 -27.22 -2.76 -13.72
C SER A 14 -26.32 -3.99 -13.86
N LYS A 15 -26.49 -4.76 -14.95
CA LYS A 15 -25.64 -5.92 -15.28
C LYS A 15 -24.38 -5.56 -16.07
N GLY A 16 -24.13 -4.26 -16.36
CA GLY A 16 -22.99 -3.80 -17.16
C GLY A 16 -23.13 -4.01 -18.66
N ASN A 17 -24.32 -4.41 -19.14
CA ASN A 17 -24.61 -4.57 -20.57
C ASN A 17 -24.92 -3.18 -21.20
N PHE A 18 -23.95 -2.28 -21.15
CA PHE A 18 -24.13 -0.85 -21.47
C PHE A 18 -24.62 -0.59 -22.90
N SER A 19 -24.12 -1.33 -23.88
CA SER A 19 -24.53 -1.14 -25.29
C SER A 19 -26.04 -1.40 -25.48
N LYS A 20 -26.58 -2.49 -24.91
CA LYS A 20 -28.00 -2.80 -24.99
C LYS A 20 -28.86 -1.81 -24.20
N ALA A 21 -28.39 -1.41 -23.01
CA ALA A 21 -29.12 -0.41 -22.21
C ALA A 21 -29.16 0.94 -22.94
N LYS A 22 -28.06 1.35 -23.57
CA LYS A 22 -27.97 2.57 -24.37
C LYS A 22 -28.96 2.59 -25.51
N GLU A 23 -28.98 1.55 -26.35
CA GLU A 23 -29.92 1.39 -27.46
C GLU A 23 -31.38 1.54 -27.00
N ILE A 24 -31.74 0.88 -25.90
CA ILE A 24 -33.12 0.94 -25.39
C ILE A 24 -33.44 2.35 -24.87
N TYR A 25 -32.51 3.01 -24.15
CA TYR A 25 -32.76 4.39 -23.70
C TYR A 25 -32.89 5.35 -24.86
N GLU A 26 -32.08 5.24 -25.91
CA GLU A 26 -32.16 6.08 -27.13
C GLU A 26 -33.51 5.89 -27.82
N ASN A 27 -33.97 4.65 -28.02
CA ASN A 27 -35.29 4.35 -28.61
C ASN A 27 -36.44 4.91 -27.76
N LEU A 28 -36.35 4.86 -26.43
CA LEU A 28 -37.36 5.46 -25.56
C LEU A 28 -37.38 6.97 -25.65
N LEU A 29 -36.21 7.62 -25.79
CA LEU A 29 -36.11 9.08 -25.92
C LEU A 29 -36.52 9.58 -27.32
N GLU A 30 -36.47 8.75 -28.35
CA GLU A 30 -37.06 9.06 -29.66
C GLU A 30 -38.59 9.17 -29.56
N GLN A 31 -39.22 8.30 -28.76
CA GLN A 31 -40.69 8.30 -28.56
C GLN A 31 -41.11 9.42 -27.58
N ASN A 32 -40.37 9.63 -26.51
CA ASN A 32 -40.64 10.68 -25.53
C ASN A 32 -39.32 11.40 -25.13
N PRO A 33 -38.92 12.46 -25.84
CA PRO A 33 -37.65 13.15 -25.64
C PRO A 33 -37.48 13.81 -24.26
N ASN A 34 -38.56 13.97 -23.49
CA ASN A 34 -38.55 14.63 -22.19
C ASN A 34 -38.88 13.65 -21.02
N ASP A 35 -38.84 12.35 -21.27
CA ASP A 35 -38.99 11.38 -20.19
C ASP A 35 -37.82 11.48 -19.20
N LEU A 36 -38.10 12.12 -18.06
CA LEU A 36 -37.09 12.43 -17.06
C LEU A 36 -36.43 11.16 -16.49
N ALA A 37 -37.19 10.10 -16.24
CA ALA A 37 -36.65 8.86 -15.71
C ALA A 37 -35.67 8.19 -16.68
N VAL A 38 -35.99 8.22 -17.98
CA VAL A 38 -35.10 7.70 -19.02
C VAL A 38 -33.87 8.56 -19.15
N LEU A 39 -34.01 9.91 -19.21
CA LEU A 39 -32.91 10.86 -19.30
C LEU A 39 -31.92 10.72 -18.14
N GLU A 40 -32.38 10.61 -16.89
CA GLU A 40 -31.53 10.43 -15.70
C GLU A 40 -30.70 9.14 -15.75
N ASN A 41 -31.34 8.02 -16.11
CA ASN A 41 -30.66 6.73 -16.23
C ASN A 41 -29.68 6.73 -17.43
N TYR A 42 -30.06 7.34 -18.54
CA TYR A 42 -29.22 7.48 -19.72
C TYR A 42 -27.99 8.37 -19.43
N GLY A 43 -28.19 9.51 -18.79
CA GLY A 43 -27.09 10.38 -18.33
C GLY A 43 -26.13 9.66 -17.40
N SER A 44 -26.64 8.86 -16.47
CA SER A 44 -25.84 8.02 -15.58
C SER A 44 -25.04 6.95 -16.33
N LEU A 45 -25.64 6.31 -17.33
CA LEU A 45 -24.97 5.33 -18.21
C LEU A 45 -23.84 6.01 -19.00
N LEU A 46 -24.11 7.17 -19.62
CA LEU A 46 -23.11 7.93 -20.37
C LEU A 46 -21.93 8.36 -19.50
N SER A 47 -22.18 8.73 -18.24
CA SER A 47 -21.12 9.03 -17.27
C SER A 47 -20.26 7.79 -16.98
N GLN A 48 -20.88 6.62 -16.76
CA GLN A 48 -20.16 5.37 -16.52
C GLN A 48 -19.36 4.89 -17.74
N THR A 49 -19.83 5.15 -18.94
CA THR A 49 -19.11 4.85 -20.21
C THR A 49 -18.14 5.94 -20.63
N LYS A 50 -17.97 6.99 -19.79
CA LYS A 50 -17.06 8.14 -20.00
C LYS A 50 -17.44 9.02 -21.20
N GLU A 51 -18.67 8.97 -21.65
CA GLU A 51 -19.22 9.87 -22.67
C GLU A 51 -19.64 11.20 -22.02
N PHE A 52 -18.71 11.84 -21.31
CA PHE A 52 -18.96 12.95 -20.38
C PHE A 52 -19.69 14.17 -21.02
N LYS A 53 -19.35 14.52 -22.28
CA LYS A 53 -20.00 15.65 -22.97
C LYS A 53 -21.50 15.39 -23.16
N LYS A 54 -21.86 14.19 -23.65
CA LYS A 54 -23.26 13.82 -23.82
C LYS A 54 -23.99 13.71 -22.48
N ALA A 55 -23.33 13.13 -21.45
CA ALA A 55 -23.86 13.06 -20.11
C ALA A 55 -24.21 14.46 -19.55
N ASP A 56 -23.32 15.44 -19.76
CA ASP A 56 -23.51 16.83 -19.34
C ASP A 56 -24.73 17.47 -20.03
N GLU A 57 -24.88 17.30 -21.36
CA GLU A 57 -26.04 17.77 -22.11
C GLU A 57 -27.34 17.18 -21.60
N ILE A 58 -27.35 15.86 -21.37
CA ILE A 58 -28.54 15.17 -20.85
C ILE A 58 -28.89 15.64 -19.43
N PHE A 59 -27.94 15.74 -18.52
CA PHE A 59 -28.22 16.20 -17.17
C PHE A 59 -28.63 17.69 -17.14
N LYS A 60 -28.07 18.55 -17.97
CA LYS A 60 -28.53 19.94 -18.13
C LYS A 60 -29.98 20.00 -18.61
N LYS A 61 -30.35 19.16 -19.57
CA LYS A 61 -31.74 19.03 -19.99
C LYS A 61 -32.64 18.55 -18.84
N CYS A 62 -32.23 17.56 -18.06
CA CYS A 62 -32.98 17.16 -16.86
C CYS A 62 -33.14 18.33 -15.87
N MET A 63 -32.09 19.11 -15.63
CA MET A 63 -32.15 20.28 -14.72
C MET A 63 -33.07 21.40 -15.22
N THR A 64 -33.31 21.55 -16.52
CA THR A 64 -34.31 22.46 -17.04
C THR A 64 -35.73 21.97 -16.76
N LEU A 65 -35.94 20.64 -16.78
CA LEU A 65 -37.26 20.05 -16.50
C LEU A 65 -37.57 20.03 -14.99
N LYS A 66 -36.52 19.77 -14.14
CA LYS A 66 -36.69 19.68 -12.69
C LYS A 66 -35.46 20.22 -11.94
N PRO A 67 -35.36 21.56 -11.77
CA PRO A 67 -34.14 22.23 -11.30
C PRO A 67 -33.70 21.87 -9.88
N ASN A 68 -34.63 21.51 -9.00
CA ASN A 68 -34.38 21.24 -7.58
C ASN A 68 -34.60 19.77 -7.20
N ASP A 69 -34.43 18.84 -8.13
CA ASP A 69 -34.45 17.43 -7.80
C ASP A 69 -33.13 17.00 -7.11
N PRO A 70 -33.18 16.52 -5.85
CA PRO A 70 -31.95 16.18 -5.13
C PRO A 70 -31.19 15.00 -5.73
N ILE A 71 -31.88 14.05 -6.40
CA ILE A 71 -31.25 12.89 -7.05
C ILE A 71 -30.51 13.38 -8.29
N LEU A 72 -31.14 14.23 -9.09
CA LEU A 72 -30.54 14.80 -10.28
C LEU A 72 -29.30 15.65 -9.94
N LEU A 73 -29.40 16.51 -8.92
CA LEU A 73 -28.27 17.31 -8.45
C LEU A 73 -27.13 16.41 -7.95
N TYR A 74 -27.44 15.33 -7.25
CA TYR A 74 -26.46 14.34 -6.82
C TYR A 74 -25.76 13.68 -8.02
N ASN A 75 -26.52 13.22 -9.03
CA ASN A 75 -26.01 12.54 -10.20
C ASN A 75 -25.13 13.48 -11.06
N TYR A 76 -25.50 14.75 -11.17
CA TYR A 76 -24.68 15.75 -11.83
C TYR A 76 -23.40 16.07 -11.06
N GLY A 77 -23.49 16.16 -9.73
CA GLY A 77 -22.32 16.27 -8.86
C GLY A 77 -21.37 15.07 -9.05
N LYS A 78 -21.91 13.86 -9.22
CA LYS A 78 -21.12 12.67 -9.52
C LYS A 78 -20.45 12.75 -10.89
N LEU A 79 -21.14 13.22 -11.92
CA LEU A 79 -20.56 13.46 -13.23
C LEU A 79 -19.37 14.44 -13.15
N CYS A 80 -19.51 15.54 -12.42
CA CYS A 80 -18.42 16.50 -12.19
C CYS A 80 -17.25 15.86 -11.43
N HIS A 81 -17.55 15.02 -10.42
CA HIS A 81 -16.53 14.27 -9.66
C HIS A 81 -15.75 13.32 -10.56
N ASP A 82 -16.43 12.54 -11.40
CA ASP A 82 -15.81 11.58 -12.32
C ASP A 82 -14.90 12.29 -13.35
N GLN A 83 -15.23 13.52 -13.71
CA GLN A 83 -14.41 14.42 -14.54
C GLN A 83 -13.31 15.16 -13.74
N LYS A 84 -13.22 14.98 -12.41
CA LYS A 84 -12.31 15.68 -11.50
C LYS A 84 -12.54 17.18 -11.41
N ILE A 85 -13.75 17.65 -11.74
CA ILE A 85 -14.19 19.05 -11.57
C ILE A 85 -14.73 19.17 -10.13
N TYR A 86 -13.83 19.14 -9.15
CA TYR A 86 -14.18 18.94 -7.75
C TYR A 86 -15.01 20.07 -7.16
N ASP A 87 -14.74 21.34 -7.50
CA ASP A 87 -15.47 22.48 -6.96
C ASP A 87 -16.95 22.48 -7.38
N GLU A 88 -17.24 22.18 -8.65
CA GLU A 88 -18.60 22.03 -9.12
C GLU A 88 -19.27 20.78 -8.53
N ALA A 89 -18.55 19.68 -8.39
CA ALA A 89 -19.07 18.47 -7.74
C ALA A 89 -19.53 18.78 -6.31
N ILE A 90 -18.70 19.45 -5.50
CA ILE A 90 -19.03 19.87 -4.13
C ILE A 90 -20.28 20.73 -4.12
N LYS A 91 -20.35 21.74 -4.98
CA LYS A 91 -21.50 22.66 -5.07
C LYS A 91 -22.84 21.93 -5.36
N PHE A 92 -22.82 20.96 -6.27
CA PHE A 92 -24.02 20.19 -6.60
C PHE A 92 -24.37 19.17 -5.50
N TYR A 93 -23.39 18.55 -4.89
CA TYR A 93 -23.60 17.68 -3.74
C TYR A 93 -24.17 18.46 -2.53
N GLU A 94 -23.68 19.67 -2.25
CA GLU A 94 -24.21 20.51 -1.18
C GLU A 94 -25.68 20.90 -1.42
N LYS A 95 -26.01 21.29 -2.67
CA LYS A 95 -27.41 21.58 -3.05
C LYS A 95 -28.31 20.35 -2.85
N SER A 96 -27.87 19.19 -3.34
CA SER A 96 -28.58 17.93 -3.15
C SER A 96 -28.81 17.60 -1.67
N PHE A 97 -27.77 17.72 -0.85
CA PHE A 97 -27.85 17.44 0.58
C PHE A 97 -28.76 18.43 1.32
N LYS A 98 -28.75 19.71 0.94
CA LYS A 98 -29.60 20.73 1.54
C LYS A 98 -31.09 20.42 1.34
N ILE A 99 -31.46 19.85 0.18
CA ILE A 99 -32.86 19.51 -0.15
C ILE A 99 -33.27 18.21 0.52
N ASN A 100 -32.42 17.19 0.47
CA ASN A 100 -32.71 15.88 1.08
C ASN A 100 -31.46 15.32 1.78
N PRO A 101 -31.26 15.58 3.06
CA PRO A 101 -30.08 15.13 3.79
C PRO A 101 -30.07 13.63 4.10
N THR A 102 -31.24 12.97 4.17
CA THR A 102 -31.35 11.63 4.80
C THR A 102 -31.15 10.43 3.86
N LYS A 103 -31.19 10.63 2.55
CA LYS A 103 -31.12 9.52 1.57
C LYS A 103 -30.09 9.71 0.47
N ASN A 104 -29.07 10.53 0.68
CA ASN A 104 -28.05 10.70 -0.33
C ASN A 104 -26.63 10.60 0.24
N PHE A 105 -25.69 10.21 -0.61
CA PHE A 105 -24.29 10.09 -0.27
C PHE A 105 -23.47 11.37 -0.52
N SER A 106 -24.15 12.54 -0.67
CA SER A 106 -23.50 13.79 -1.03
C SER A 106 -22.38 14.17 -0.06
N MET A 107 -22.65 14.19 1.26
CA MET A 107 -21.63 14.52 2.25
C MET A 107 -20.50 13.48 2.30
N TYR A 108 -20.81 12.22 2.07
CA TYR A 108 -19.79 11.17 1.95
C TYR A 108 -18.86 11.45 0.75
N ASN A 109 -19.43 11.79 -0.41
CA ASN A 109 -18.64 12.09 -1.62
C ASN A 109 -17.84 13.39 -1.48
N ILE A 110 -18.38 14.41 -0.83
CA ILE A 110 -17.64 15.63 -0.48
C ILE A 110 -16.45 15.30 0.42
N GLY A 111 -16.65 14.45 1.44
CA GLY A 111 -15.57 13.98 2.30
C GLY A 111 -14.48 13.23 1.53
N ASN A 112 -14.86 12.40 0.54
CA ASN A 112 -13.91 11.73 -0.34
C ASN A 112 -13.11 12.73 -1.19
N ILE A 113 -13.75 13.76 -1.75
CA ILE A 113 -13.08 14.81 -2.53
C ILE A 113 -12.04 15.53 -1.64
N TYR A 114 -12.43 15.99 -0.45
CA TYR A 114 -11.51 16.65 0.47
C TYR A 114 -10.35 15.73 0.91
N SER A 115 -10.63 14.42 1.11
CA SER A 115 -9.58 13.45 1.40
C SER A 115 -8.57 13.29 0.26
N LEU A 116 -9.04 13.30 -1.01
CA LEU A 116 -8.18 13.26 -2.20
C LEU A 116 -7.32 14.53 -2.35
N GLN A 117 -7.84 15.68 -1.88
CA GLN A 117 -7.14 16.97 -1.88
C GLN A 117 -6.19 17.13 -0.68
N GLY A 118 -6.18 16.17 0.27
CA GLY A 118 -5.39 16.26 1.52
C GLY A 118 -6.00 17.19 2.57
N GLU A 119 -7.24 17.67 2.37
CA GLU A 119 -7.94 18.57 3.28
C GLU A 119 -8.71 17.78 4.35
N PHE A 120 -7.96 17.08 5.20
CA PHE A 120 -8.53 16.06 6.11
C PHE A 120 -9.50 16.62 7.15
N GLU A 121 -9.32 17.84 7.64
CA GLU A 121 -10.25 18.49 8.58
C GLU A 121 -11.62 18.74 7.92
N LYS A 122 -11.63 19.19 6.65
CA LYS A 122 -12.87 19.35 5.88
C LYS A 122 -13.51 17.98 5.57
N ALA A 123 -12.69 16.98 5.29
CA ALA A 123 -13.17 15.61 5.08
C ALA A 123 -13.85 15.05 6.34
N ILE A 124 -13.25 15.23 7.53
CA ILE A 124 -13.81 14.86 8.82
C ILE A 124 -15.17 15.52 9.05
N PHE A 125 -15.27 16.81 8.77
CA PHE A 125 -16.54 17.54 8.90
C PHE A 125 -17.63 16.96 7.98
N ALA A 126 -17.29 16.70 6.71
CA ALA A 126 -18.23 16.16 5.75
C ALA A 126 -18.67 14.73 6.10
N PHE A 127 -17.74 13.85 6.51
CA PHE A 127 -18.07 12.50 6.94
C PHE A 127 -18.95 12.48 8.20
N ASN A 128 -18.70 13.36 9.17
CA ASN A 128 -19.56 13.48 10.35
C ASN A 128 -20.98 13.92 9.98
N LYS A 129 -21.15 14.85 9.03
CA LYS A 129 -22.48 15.20 8.49
C LYS A 129 -23.15 14.01 7.78
N SER A 130 -22.38 13.23 7.01
CA SER A 130 -22.89 12.02 6.36
C SER A 130 -23.38 10.99 7.38
N ILE A 131 -22.61 10.75 8.45
CA ILE A 131 -22.94 9.82 9.53
C ILE A 131 -24.18 10.31 10.32
N LYS A 132 -24.27 11.61 10.58
CA LYS A 132 -25.45 12.18 11.24
C LYS A 132 -26.72 11.97 10.42
N ALA A 133 -26.63 12.07 9.10
CA ALA A 133 -27.75 11.85 8.19
C ALA A 133 -28.09 10.36 7.99
N ASN A 134 -27.07 9.49 7.98
CA ASN A 134 -27.22 8.05 7.86
C ASN A 134 -26.22 7.34 8.80
N PRO A 135 -26.63 7.01 10.04
CA PRO A 135 -25.77 6.32 11.01
C PRO A 135 -25.31 4.91 10.61
N GLU A 136 -25.98 4.28 9.64
CA GLU A 136 -25.65 2.95 9.14
C GLU A 136 -24.62 2.98 7.99
N ASN A 137 -24.10 4.14 7.64
CA ASN A 137 -23.10 4.28 6.57
C ASN A 137 -21.70 3.85 7.05
N PHE A 138 -21.43 2.55 7.04
CA PHE A 138 -20.14 1.99 7.44
C PHE A 138 -18.96 2.52 6.60
N LEU A 139 -19.17 2.89 5.32
CA LEU A 139 -18.15 3.48 4.46
C LEU A 139 -17.74 4.87 4.95
N ALA A 140 -18.70 5.66 5.41
CA ALA A 140 -18.41 6.98 5.97
C ALA A 140 -17.59 6.88 7.26
N TYR A 141 -17.88 5.92 8.14
CA TYR A 141 -17.08 5.64 9.32
C TYR A 141 -15.66 5.20 8.97
N ASN A 142 -15.50 4.30 7.98
CA ASN A 142 -14.16 3.87 7.54
C ASN A 142 -13.34 5.05 7.01
N ASN A 143 -13.94 5.90 6.17
CA ASN A 143 -13.23 7.03 5.56
C ASN A 143 -12.98 8.15 6.57
N LEU A 144 -13.88 8.34 7.54
CA LEU A 144 -13.66 9.20 8.71
C LEU A 144 -12.43 8.74 9.50
N ALA A 145 -12.31 7.41 9.71
CA ALA A 145 -11.17 6.82 10.40
C ALA A 145 -9.86 7.08 9.65
N LEU A 146 -9.85 6.92 8.33
CA LEU A 146 -8.69 7.23 7.49
C LEU A 146 -8.32 8.73 7.56
N ALA A 147 -9.31 9.62 7.55
CA ALA A 147 -9.07 11.07 7.68
C ALA A 147 -8.48 11.40 9.07
N TYR A 148 -9.03 10.85 10.17
CA TYR A 148 -8.47 11.00 11.50
C TYR A 148 -7.03 10.44 11.60
N LYS A 149 -6.77 9.28 11.02
CA LYS A 149 -5.43 8.71 10.96
C LYS A 149 -4.45 9.66 10.29
N ASN A 150 -4.83 10.27 9.16
CA ASN A 150 -3.95 11.17 8.43
C ASN A 150 -3.59 12.45 9.21
N ILE A 151 -4.46 12.95 10.07
CA ILE A 151 -4.12 14.07 10.98
C ILE A 151 -3.48 13.62 12.29
N GLY A 152 -3.17 12.32 12.46
CA GLY A 152 -2.54 11.78 13.68
C GLY A 152 -3.50 11.56 14.85
N ASN A 153 -4.80 11.67 14.65
CA ASN A 153 -5.80 11.41 15.70
C ASN A 153 -6.17 9.92 15.73
N PHE A 154 -5.24 9.10 16.24
CA PHE A 154 -5.33 7.64 16.17
C PHE A 154 -6.44 7.06 17.05
N GLU A 155 -6.80 7.74 18.15
CA GLU A 155 -7.90 7.30 19.03
C GLU A 155 -9.26 7.41 18.34
N ASN A 156 -9.54 8.57 17.72
CA ASN A 156 -10.78 8.75 16.97
C ASN A 156 -10.82 7.90 15.69
N ALA A 157 -9.65 7.68 15.06
CA ALA A 157 -9.54 6.72 13.96
C ALA A 157 -9.92 5.31 14.39
N SER A 158 -9.41 4.83 15.54
CA SER A 158 -9.74 3.50 16.09
C SER A 158 -11.25 3.34 16.35
N LYS A 159 -11.85 4.32 17.04
CA LYS A 159 -13.31 4.32 17.31
C LYS A 159 -14.14 4.30 16.03
N SER A 160 -13.71 5.04 15.03
CA SER A 160 -14.42 5.12 13.76
C SER A 160 -14.32 3.80 12.97
N PHE A 161 -13.15 3.15 12.94
CA PHE A 161 -13.03 1.80 12.36
C PHE A 161 -13.87 0.77 13.11
N GLU A 162 -13.90 0.79 14.43
CA GLU A 162 -14.73 -0.10 15.26
C GLU A 162 -16.21 0.06 14.91
N ASN A 163 -16.71 1.28 14.77
CA ASN A 163 -18.09 1.54 14.35
C ASN A 163 -18.36 1.02 12.93
N SER A 164 -17.44 1.23 11.98
CA SER A 164 -17.56 0.71 10.61
C SER A 164 -17.73 -0.80 10.59
N ILE A 165 -16.87 -1.53 11.32
CA ILE A 165 -16.90 -3.00 11.40
C ILE A 165 -18.14 -3.49 12.19
N LYS A 166 -18.55 -2.77 13.24
CA LYS A 166 -19.76 -3.11 13.99
C LYS A 166 -21.02 -3.05 13.12
N ILE A 167 -21.13 -2.05 12.23
CA ILE A 167 -22.24 -1.91 11.30
C ILE A 167 -22.18 -2.97 10.21
N ASN A 168 -21.00 -3.19 9.62
CA ASN A 168 -20.80 -4.24 8.61
C ASN A 168 -19.62 -5.16 8.99
N PRO A 169 -19.90 -6.27 9.73
CA PRO A 169 -18.86 -7.20 10.17
C PRO A 169 -18.13 -7.96 9.04
N ASN A 170 -18.63 -7.88 7.82
CA ASN A 170 -18.02 -8.52 6.65
C ASN A 170 -17.28 -7.51 5.76
N TYR A 171 -17.09 -6.28 6.19
CA TYR A 171 -16.39 -5.26 5.43
C TYR A 171 -14.86 -5.48 5.47
N ILE A 172 -14.35 -6.21 4.48
CA ILE A 172 -12.95 -6.66 4.40
C ILE A 172 -11.95 -5.49 4.51
N ASP A 173 -12.17 -4.40 3.75
CA ASP A 173 -11.26 -3.25 3.76
C ASP A 173 -11.27 -2.53 5.11
N GLY A 174 -12.41 -2.48 5.80
CA GLY A 174 -12.52 -1.94 7.16
C GLY A 174 -11.62 -2.70 8.14
N HIS A 175 -11.66 -4.02 8.13
CA HIS A 175 -10.79 -4.88 8.95
C HIS A 175 -9.32 -4.67 8.62
N ILE A 176 -8.95 -4.65 7.34
CA ILE A 176 -7.55 -4.43 6.89
C ILE A 176 -7.06 -3.05 7.33
N ASN A 177 -7.85 -1.99 7.11
CA ASN A 177 -7.48 -0.63 7.50
C ASN A 177 -7.33 -0.51 9.02
N TYR A 178 -8.26 -1.10 9.77
CA TYR A 178 -8.21 -1.13 11.23
C TYR A 178 -6.99 -1.90 11.73
N SER A 179 -6.69 -3.06 11.15
CA SER A 179 -5.53 -3.86 11.54
C SER A 179 -4.23 -3.06 11.40
N THR A 180 -4.04 -2.35 10.29
CA THR A 180 -2.83 -1.54 10.07
C THR A 180 -2.71 -0.42 11.10
N LEU A 181 -3.81 0.21 11.50
CA LEU A 181 -3.81 1.20 12.58
C LEU A 181 -3.45 0.57 13.93
N LEU A 182 -4.06 -0.55 14.29
CA LEU A 182 -3.79 -1.27 15.54
C LEU A 182 -2.31 -1.68 15.64
N LEU A 183 -1.76 -2.27 14.59
CA LEU A 183 -0.35 -2.67 14.52
C LEU A 183 0.58 -1.45 14.65
N MET A 184 0.27 -0.36 13.97
CA MET A 184 1.02 0.90 14.06
C MET A 184 1.00 1.47 15.49
N MET A 185 -0.13 1.34 16.20
CA MET A 185 -0.29 1.73 17.62
C MET A 185 0.37 0.75 18.60
N GLY A 186 0.92 -0.37 18.13
CA GLY A 186 1.48 -1.42 19.00
C GLY A 186 0.44 -2.34 19.66
N LYS A 187 -0.83 -2.27 19.25
CA LYS A 187 -1.89 -3.19 19.69
C LYS A 187 -1.83 -4.48 18.90
N LEU A 188 -0.76 -5.25 19.13
CA LEU A 188 -0.31 -6.32 18.23
C LEU A 188 -1.27 -7.50 18.16
N GLU A 189 -1.84 -7.94 19.29
CA GLU A 189 -2.72 -9.10 19.35
C GLU A 189 -3.95 -8.90 18.47
N LYS A 190 -4.75 -7.89 18.78
CA LYS A 190 -5.93 -7.52 17.98
C LYS A 190 -5.55 -7.14 16.55
N GLY A 191 -4.42 -6.44 16.38
CA GLY A 191 -3.92 -6.03 15.07
C GLY A 191 -3.64 -7.20 14.15
N PHE A 192 -2.95 -8.25 14.62
CA PHE A 192 -2.69 -9.43 13.80
C PHE A 192 -3.93 -10.32 13.62
N GLU A 193 -4.88 -10.32 14.53
CA GLU A 193 -6.17 -10.98 14.32
C GLU A 193 -6.94 -10.33 13.17
N GLU A 194 -7.09 -9.03 13.22
CA GLU A 194 -7.75 -8.26 12.16
C GLU A 194 -6.98 -8.35 10.83
N TYR A 195 -5.65 -8.45 10.86
CA TYR A 195 -4.84 -8.55 9.65
C TYR A 195 -5.08 -9.83 8.85
N GLU A 196 -5.62 -10.88 9.46
CA GLU A 196 -5.98 -12.12 8.75
C GLU A 196 -7.09 -11.90 7.70
N TRP A 197 -7.91 -10.83 7.84
CA TRP A 197 -8.92 -10.48 6.85
C TRP A 197 -8.37 -10.18 5.46
N ARG A 198 -7.07 -9.80 5.35
CA ARG A 198 -6.41 -9.60 4.06
C ARG A 198 -6.54 -10.79 3.12
N LYS A 199 -6.60 -12.01 3.67
CA LYS A 199 -6.75 -13.26 2.90
C LYS A 199 -8.09 -13.36 2.15
N LYS A 200 -9.09 -12.59 2.57
CA LYS A 200 -10.41 -12.54 1.91
C LYS A 200 -10.47 -11.46 0.82
N SER A 201 -9.45 -10.61 0.71
CA SER A 201 -9.44 -9.55 -0.30
C SER A 201 -9.14 -10.09 -1.69
N LYS A 202 -9.74 -9.45 -2.70
CA LYS A 202 -9.47 -9.80 -4.10
C LYS A 202 -8.01 -9.58 -4.47
N SER A 203 -7.40 -8.49 -4.01
CA SER A 203 -6.00 -8.17 -4.27
C SER A 203 -5.05 -9.26 -3.75
N PHE A 204 -5.34 -9.85 -2.59
CA PHE A 204 -4.59 -10.96 -2.05
C PHE A 204 -4.74 -12.22 -2.91
N SER A 205 -5.98 -12.56 -3.29
CA SER A 205 -6.27 -13.70 -4.15
C SER A 205 -5.58 -13.57 -5.52
N ASP A 206 -5.64 -12.39 -6.13
CA ASP A 206 -5.02 -12.12 -7.43
C ASP A 206 -3.48 -12.14 -7.34
N TYR A 207 -2.89 -11.65 -6.25
CA TYR A 207 -1.45 -11.63 -6.06
C TYR A 207 -0.83 -13.03 -6.00
N ILE A 208 -1.47 -13.97 -5.29
CA ILE A 208 -0.92 -15.33 -5.06
C ILE A 208 -1.45 -16.32 -6.08
N ASN A 209 -2.49 -15.98 -6.84
CA ASN A 209 -3.27 -16.93 -7.63
C ASN A 209 -3.73 -18.13 -6.77
N TYR A 210 -4.26 -17.80 -5.58
CA TYR A 210 -4.49 -18.73 -4.47
C TYR A 210 -5.37 -19.92 -4.86
N SER A 211 -6.34 -19.72 -5.76
CA SER A 211 -7.20 -20.79 -6.26
C SER A 211 -6.43 -21.91 -6.98
N LYS A 212 -5.28 -21.58 -7.58
CA LYS A 212 -4.42 -22.58 -8.23
C LYS A 212 -3.58 -23.39 -7.24
N LEU A 213 -3.36 -22.90 -6.01
CA LEU A 213 -2.55 -23.63 -5.03
C LEU A 213 -3.25 -24.88 -4.49
N ASN A 214 -4.59 -24.95 -4.53
CA ASN A 214 -5.42 -26.10 -4.11
C ASN A 214 -4.91 -26.79 -2.84
N LEU A 215 -4.68 -26.02 -1.77
CA LEU A 215 -4.10 -26.49 -0.52
C LEU A 215 -5.10 -27.36 0.24
N LYS A 216 -4.71 -28.62 0.49
CA LYS A 216 -5.51 -29.60 1.22
C LYS A 216 -5.02 -29.86 2.64
N SER A 217 -3.79 -29.45 2.97
CA SER A 217 -3.22 -29.61 4.30
C SER A 217 -3.87 -28.68 5.32
N LYS A 218 -3.65 -28.94 6.61
CA LYS A 218 -4.13 -28.06 7.69
C LYS A 218 -3.31 -26.78 7.76
N VAL A 219 -3.98 -25.67 8.14
CA VAL A 219 -3.27 -24.44 8.49
C VAL A 219 -2.52 -24.69 9.80
N TRP A 220 -1.21 -24.45 9.80
CA TRP A 220 -0.40 -24.55 11.03
C TRP A 220 -0.77 -23.41 11.98
N ASN A 221 -1.03 -23.74 13.23
CA ASN A 221 -1.45 -22.76 14.25
C ASN A 221 -0.65 -22.89 15.56
N GLY A 222 0.58 -23.43 15.50
CA GLY A 222 1.50 -23.59 16.63
C GLY A 222 1.72 -25.04 17.07
N GLU A 223 1.16 -26.02 16.34
CA GLU A 223 1.38 -27.44 16.64
C GLU A 223 2.85 -27.84 16.50
N ASN A 224 3.24 -28.96 17.16
CA ASN A 224 4.59 -29.50 17.06
C ASN A 224 4.93 -29.87 15.60
N LEU A 225 6.05 -29.37 15.10
CA LEU A 225 6.52 -29.59 13.72
C LEU A 225 7.65 -30.61 13.60
N ASN A 226 8.03 -31.34 14.66
CA ASN A 226 9.07 -32.36 14.55
C ASN A 226 8.68 -33.41 13.52
N ASN A 227 9.61 -33.71 12.58
CA ASN A 227 9.45 -34.65 11.47
C ASN A 227 8.25 -34.28 10.54
N LYS A 228 7.89 -33.02 10.45
CA LYS A 228 6.81 -32.50 9.60
C LYS A 228 7.34 -31.67 8.45
N LYS A 229 6.48 -31.50 7.42
CA LYS A 229 6.71 -30.64 6.28
C LYS A 229 5.77 -29.45 6.37
N LEU A 230 6.33 -28.25 6.45
CA LEU A 230 5.60 -27.00 6.48
C LEU A 230 5.73 -26.26 5.15
N PHE A 231 4.60 -26.04 4.48
CA PHE A 231 4.50 -25.21 3.28
C PHE A 231 4.24 -23.76 3.67
N VAL A 232 5.17 -22.87 3.40
CA VAL A 232 5.06 -21.45 3.73
C VAL A 232 4.94 -20.62 2.47
N ILE A 233 3.93 -19.75 2.44
CA ILE A 233 3.62 -18.90 1.30
C ILE A 233 4.09 -17.47 1.61
N ALA A 234 5.05 -16.96 0.83
CA ALA A 234 5.46 -15.56 0.89
C ALA A 234 4.49 -14.72 0.05
N GLU A 235 3.48 -14.17 0.71
CA GLU A 235 2.31 -13.58 0.07
C GLU A 235 2.34 -12.06 -0.11
N GLN A 236 3.40 -11.40 0.33
CA GLN A 236 3.51 -9.94 0.23
C GLN A 236 4.76 -9.51 -0.54
N GLY A 237 5.15 -8.24 -0.39
CA GLY A 237 6.30 -7.68 -1.07
C GLY A 237 7.63 -8.30 -0.63
N ILE A 238 8.68 -7.99 -1.38
CA ILE A 238 10.03 -8.53 -1.10
C ILE A 238 10.57 -8.08 0.25
N GLY A 239 10.20 -6.88 0.71
CA GLY A 239 10.54 -6.42 2.05
C GLY A 239 10.02 -7.38 3.13
N ASP A 240 8.77 -7.84 3.00
CA ASP A 240 8.15 -8.81 3.92
C ASP A 240 8.83 -10.17 3.86
N LEU A 241 9.12 -10.65 2.65
CA LEU A 241 9.88 -11.89 2.48
C LEU A 241 11.22 -11.81 3.24
N ILE A 242 11.97 -10.72 3.08
CA ILE A 242 13.27 -10.55 3.73
C ILE A 242 13.10 -10.43 5.24
N GLN A 243 12.19 -9.57 5.70
CA GLN A 243 12.00 -9.31 7.12
C GLN A 243 11.55 -10.55 7.88
N PHE A 244 10.60 -11.31 7.34
CA PHE A 244 9.95 -12.39 8.07
C PHE A 244 10.55 -13.79 7.82
N THR A 245 11.48 -13.94 6.88
CA THR A 245 12.25 -15.16 6.70
C THR A 245 12.97 -15.59 7.97
N ARG A 246 13.34 -14.68 8.87
CA ARG A 246 13.94 -14.99 10.17
C ARG A 246 13.16 -16.03 10.97
N TYR A 247 11.84 -16.04 10.86
CA TYR A 247 10.97 -16.98 11.57
C TYR A 247 11.10 -18.41 11.02
N LEU A 248 11.44 -18.57 9.76
CA LEU A 248 11.67 -19.88 9.19
C LEU A 248 12.96 -20.50 9.77
N TYR A 249 13.99 -19.69 10.00
CA TYR A 249 15.20 -20.11 10.70
C TYR A 249 14.92 -20.42 12.17
N PHE A 250 14.10 -19.62 12.85
CA PHE A 250 13.66 -19.92 14.21
C PHE A 250 12.96 -21.28 14.29
N LEU A 251 12.06 -21.58 13.36
CA LEU A 251 11.38 -22.88 13.32
C LEU A 251 12.34 -24.03 13.11
N GLN A 252 13.37 -23.86 12.28
CA GLN A 252 14.42 -24.89 12.07
C GLN A 252 15.36 -25.04 13.27
N GLU A 253 15.54 -24.00 14.10
CA GLU A 253 16.26 -24.12 15.38
C GLU A 253 15.41 -24.87 16.42
N LYS A 254 14.08 -24.67 16.40
CA LYS A 254 13.14 -25.24 17.37
C LYS A 254 12.72 -26.68 17.06
N TYR A 255 12.61 -27.03 15.77
CA TYR A 255 12.04 -28.30 15.31
C TYR A 255 12.90 -28.94 14.23
N ASN A 256 12.91 -30.29 14.20
CA ASN A 256 13.40 -31.05 13.06
C ASN A 256 12.31 -31.10 11.97
N LEU A 257 12.31 -30.14 11.04
CA LEU A 257 11.26 -30.02 10.02
C LEU A 257 11.83 -29.70 8.63
N GLU A 258 11.07 -30.07 7.59
CA GLU A 258 11.31 -29.63 6.21
C GLU A 258 10.44 -28.40 5.91
N ILE A 259 11.05 -27.30 5.46
CA ILE A 259 10.32 -26.11 5.02
C ILE A 259 10.31 -26.03 3.50
N ILE A 260 9.10 -25.98 2.93
CA ILE A 260 8.84 -25.70 1.53
C ILE A 260 8.41 -24.24 1.43
N LEU A 261 9.26 -23.39 0.85
CA LEU A 261 9.01 -21.95 0.74
C LEU A 261 8.55 -21.60 -0.68
N TYR A 262 7.30 -21.17 -0.79
CA TYR A 262 6.75 -20.61 -2.02
C TYR A 262 7.06 -19.11 -2.11
N VAL A 263 7.76 -18.75 -3.18
CA VAL A 263 8.08 -17.34 -3.51
C VAL A 263 7.54 -17.06 -4.90
N LYS A 264 6.81 -15.98 -5.09
CA LYS A 264 6.12 -15.65 -6.36
C LYS A 264 7.03 -15.72 -7.59
N SER A 265 8.33 -15.40 -7.45
CA SER A 265 9.29 -15.43 -8.55
C SER A 265 10.59 -16.12 -8.15
N ASN A 266 11.10 -16.96 -9.02
CA ASN A 266 12.39 -17.64 -8.86
C ASN A 266 13.60 -16.68 -8.86
N LYS A 267 13.41 -15.40 -9.27
CA LYS A 267 14.43 -14.35 -9.20
C LYS A 267 14.99 -14.10 -7.81
N PHE A 268 14.31 -14.60 -6.75
CA PHE A 268 14.72 -14.44 -5.35
C PHE A 268 15.30 -15.74 -4.75
N PHE A 269 15.34 -16.84 -5.51
CA PHE A 269 15.82 -18.12 -5.00
C PHE A 269 17.28 -18.09 -4.53
N HIS A 270 18.09 -17.24 -5.14
CA HIS A 270 19.50 -17.08 -4.79
C HIS A 270 19.72 -16.45 -3.40
N PHE A 271 18.68 -15.85 -2.77
CA PHE A 271 18.76 -15.39 -1.38
C PHE A 271 18.97 -16.54 -0.42
N PHE A 272 18.41 -17.73 -0.72
CA PHE A 272 18.21 -18.80 0.23
C PHE A 272 19.15 -19.95 0.05
N ASN A 273 19.55 -20.56 1.16
CA ASN A 273 20.28 -21.81 1.15
C ASN A 273 19.34 -22.96 0.75
N LYS A 274 19.55 -23.52 -0.43
CA LYS A 274 18.76 -24.64 -0.97
C LYS A 274 18.83 -25.93 -0.15
N LYS A 275 19.85 -26.07 0.73
CA LYS A 275 19.92 -27.19 1.68
C LYS A 275 18.95 -27.01 2.86
N LYS A 276 18.57 -25.76 3.18
CA LYS A 276 17.66 -25.44 4.28
C LYS A 276 16.21 -25.33 3.84
N PHE A 277 15.96 -24.91 2.61
CA PHE A 277 14.62 -24.67 2.08
C PHE A 277 14.42 -25.37 0.74
N LYS A 278 13.30 -26.06 0.60
CA LYS A 278 12.80 -26.46 -0.71
C LYS A 278 12.08 -25.27 -1.32
N LEU A 279 12.68 -24.64 -2.32
CA LEU A 279 12.14 -23.42 -2.94
C LEU A 279 11.23 -23.80 -4.12
N ILE A 280 10.06 -23.21 -4.17
CA ILE A 280 9.12 -23.32 -5.30
C ILE A 280 8.54 -21.95 -5.66
N SER A 281 8.14 -21.80 -6.92
CA SER A 281 7.57 -20.58 -7.47
C SER A 281 6.26 -20.83 -8.22
N GLU A 282 5.68 -19.79 -8.77
CA GLU A 282 4.47 -19.90 -9.59
C GLU A 282 4.72 -20.84 -10.79
N GLY A 283 3.81 -21.79 -10.98
CA GLY A 283 3.90 -22.84 -12.00
C GLY A 283 4.53 -24.14 -11.55
N ASP A 284 5.26 -24.16 -10.43
CA ASP A 284 5.85 -25.38 -9.89
C ASP A 284 4.80 -26.28 -9.22
N LYS A 285 5.01 -27.60 -9.29
CA LYS A 285 4.18 -28.57 -8.57
C LYS A 285 4.42 -28.46 -7.06
N ILE A 286 3.33 -28.26 -6.31
CA ILE A 286 3.40 -28.22 -4.84
C ILE A 286 3.67 -29.62 -4.31
N PRO A 287 4.76 -29.82 -3.54
CA PRO A 287 5.06 -31.11 -2.94
C PRO A 287 4.08 -31.47 -1.81
N PRO A 288 3.91 -32.76 -1.48
CA PRO A 288 3.17 -33.18 -0.29
C PRO A 288 3.73 -32.53 0.98
N HIS A 289 2.84 -32.02 1.84
CA HIS A 289 3.19 -31.35 3.08
C HIS A 289 2.10 -31.59 4.15
N ASP A 290 2.48 -31.54 5.42
CA ASP A 290 1.58 -31.78 6.56
C ASP A 290 0.76 -30.54 6.90
N TYR A 291 1.43 -29.39 6.89
CA TYR A 291 0.84 -28.10 7.25
C TYR A 291 1.19 -27.04 6.22
N HIS A 292 0.36 -26.01 6.15
CA HIS A 292 0.70 -24.78 5.43
C HIS A 292 0.38 -23.52 6.27
N ASN A 293 1.03 -22.41 5.97
CA ASN A 293 0.64 -21.09 6.44
C ASN A 293 1.23 -20.00 5.56
N HIS A 294 0.72 -18.79 5.72
CA HIS A 294 1.27 -17.58 5.12
C HIS A 294 2.40 -17.02 5.99
N LEU A 295 3.45 -16.51 5.37
CA LEU A 295 4.64 -16.02 6.07
C LEU A 295 4.29 -14.94 7.11
N VAL A 296 3.45 -13.96 6.74
CA VAL A 296 3.06 -12.89 7.66
C VAL A 296 2.06 -13.37 8.73
N SER A 297 1.29 -14.43 8.47
CA SER A 297 0.40 -15.01 9.48
C SER A 297 1.14 -15.73 10.60
N LEU A 298 2.42 -16.10 10.39
CA LEU A 298 3.27 -16.67 11.43
C LEU A 298 3.46 -15.69 12.59
N LEU A 299 3.44 -14.37 12.33
CA LEU A 299 3.64 -13.34 13.35
C LEU A 299 2.66 -13.48 14.53
N ARG A 300 1.41 -13.86 14.24
CA ARG A 300 0.41 -14.09 15.28
C ARG A 300 0.80 -15.24 16.22
N ILE A 301 1.42 -16.29 15.67
CA ILE A 301 1.88 -17.46 16.44
C ILE A 301 3.09 -17.07 17.29
N PHE A 302 4.06 -16.39 16.68
CA PHE A 302 5.25 -15.93 17.39
C PHE A 302 4.97 -14.86 18.45
N LEU A 303 3.93 -14.03 18.27
CA LEU A 303 3.47 -13.12 19.31
C LEU A 303 3.00 -13.88 20.55
N ARG A 304 2.18 -14.93 20.39
CA ARG A 304 1.70 -15.79 21.50
C ARG A 304 2.84 -16.53 22.22
N GLU A 305 3.91 -16.85 21.51
CA GLU A 305 5.10 -17.50 22.05
C GLU A 305 6.14 -16.51 22.62
N ASN A 306 5.84 -15.20 22.68
CA ASN A 306 6.78 -14.13 23.05
C ASN A 306 8.05 -14.05 22.20
N ASN A 307 7.99 -14.51 20.94
CA ASN A 307 9.11 -14.56 20.02
C ASN A 307 8.93 -13.63 18.81
N LEU A 308 8.02 -12.66 18.88
CA LEU A 308 7.71 -11.76 17.76
C LEU A 308 8.93 -10.96 17.29
N PHE A 309 9.78 -10.50 18.19
CA PHE A 309 10.98 -9.73 17.85
C PHE A 309 12.24 -10.62 17.86
N TYR A 310 12.12 -11.80 17.25
CA TYR A 310 13.24 -12.71 17.11
C TYR A 310 14.43 -12.05 16.38
N LYS A 311 15.65 -12.41 16.78
CA LYS A 311 16.91 -11.85 16.26
C LYS A 311 16.97 -11.85 14.73
N THR A 312 17.64 -10.86 14.18
CA THR A 312 17.91 -10.80 12.74
C THR A 312 18.87 -11.93 12.33
N VAL A 313 18.54 -12.61 11.24
CA VAL A 313 19.37 -13.68 10.66
C VAL A 313 19.80 -13.24 9.27
N ASN A 314 21.10 -13.11 9.05
CA ASN A 314 21.62 -12.91 7.70
C ASN A 314 21.61 -14.25 6.95
N PHE A 315 20.71 -14.38 6.00
CA PHE A 315 20.50 -15.58 5.22
C PHE A 315 20.92 -15.47 3.75
N PHE A 316 21.39 -14.29 3.33
CA PHE A 316 21.81 -14.08 1.95
C PHE A 316 23.02 -14.95 1.60
N GLN A 317 22.92 -15.64 0.48
CA GLN A 317 24.00 -16.49 0.00
C GLN A 317 25.11 -15.63 -0.64
N LYS A 318 26.34 -16.12 -0.54
CA LYS A 318 27.50 -15.44 -1.17
C LYS A 318 27.42 -15.58 -2.69
N ASN A 319 27.70 -14.47 -3.37
CA ASN A 319 27.93 -14.43 -4.81
C ASN A 319 29.35 -13.90 -5.06
N LYS A 320 30.30 -14.79 -5.29
CA LYS A 320 31.71 -14.44 -5.36
C LYS A 320 32.04 -13.49 -6.53
N GLU A 321 31.43 -13.69 -7.67
CA GLU A 321 31.63 -12.85 -8.85
C GLU A 321 31.17 -11.39 -8.59
N ALA A 322 29.96 -11.22 -8.05
CA ALA A 322 29.45 -9.91 -7.69
C ALA A 322 30.24 -9.26 -6.54
N GLU A 323 30.68 -10.06 -5.55
CA GLU A 323 31.54 -9.62 -4.45
C GLU A 323 32.84 -9.00 -4.98
N ASP A 324 33.56 -9.73 -5.86
CA ASP A 324 34.84 -9.28 -6.42
C ASP A 324 34.64 -8.04 -7.32
N LYS A 325 33.60 -8.01 -8.16
CA LYS A 325 33.21 -6.88 -9.00
C LYS A 325 33.04 -5.61 -8.15
N TRP A 326 32.19 -5.68 -7.13
CA TRP A 326 31.80 -4.49 -6.37
C TRP A 326 32.85 -4.07 -5.36
N TYR A 327 33.59 -5.00 -4.77
CA TYR A 327 34.77 -4.66 -3.97
C TYR A 327 35.79 -3.87 -4.79
N SER A 328 36.13 -4.35 -5.99
CA SER A 328 37.08 -3.68 -6.90
C SER A 328 36.56 -2.31 -7.36
N SER A 329 35.29 -2.19 -7.66
CA SER A 329 34.64 -0.95 -8.10
C SER A 329 34.58 0.12 -7.02
N LEU A 330 34.41 -0.28 -5.75
CA LEU A 330 34.19 0.64 -4.63
C LEU A 330 35.48 1.01 -3.87
N LYS A 331 36.53 0.19 -3.94
CA LYS A 331 37.82 0.46 -3.23
C LYS A 331 38.50 1.75 -3.64
N LYS A 332 38.24 2.27 -4.84
CA LYS A 332 38.80 3.54 -5.34
C LYS A 332 38.25 4.77 -4.62
N TYR A 333 37.05 4.68 -4.06
CA TYR A 333 36.42 5.75 -3.30
C TYR A 333 36.94 5.74 -1.86
N LYS A 334 37.71 6.78 -1.51
CA LYS A 334 38.28 6.93 -0.16
C LYS A 334 37.31 7.62 0.77
N GLY A 335 37.46 7.40 2.09
CA GLY A 335 36.55 7.97 3.11
C GLY A 335 35.22 7.25 3.20
N PRO A 336 34.28 7.82 3.97
CA PRO A 336 32.96 7.20 4.25
C PRO A 336 32.14 7.00 2.98
N LYS A 337 31.51 5.82 2.88
CA LYS A 337 30.64 5.41 1.77
C LYS A 337 29.21 5.24 2.29
N ILE A 338 28.31 6.07 1.85
CA ILE A 338 26.92 6.11 2.30
C ILE A 338 26.02 5.71 1.15
N GLY A 339 25.30 4.59 1.30
CA GLY A 339 24.28 4.18 0.34
C GLY A 339 23.02 5.02 0.50
N ILE A 340 22.47 5.49 -0.61
CA ILE A 340 21.23 6.27 -0.60
C ILE A 340 20.18 5.68 -1.55
N ASN A 341 18.91 5.73 -1.13
CA ASN A 341 17.79 5.38 -1.98
C ASN A 341 16.56 6.24 -1.65
N SER A 342 16.03 6.90 -2.67
CA SER A 342 14.95 7.87 -2.56
C SER A 342 13.58 7.32 -2.99
N ILE A 343 13.55 6.23 -3.77
CA ILE A 343 12.35 5.73 -4.46
C ILE A 343 11.79 4.49 -3.77
N THR A 344 10.46 4.42 -3.72
CA THR A 344 9.70 3.26 -3.26
C THR A 344 8.69 2.82 -4.33
N SER A 345 8.10 1.64 -4.17
CA SER A 345 6.98 1.20 -5.00
C SER A 345 5.69 2.02 -4.76
N GLN A 346 5.62 2.74 -3.65
CA GLN A 346 4.50 3.62 -3.27
C GLN A 346 4.98 5.07 -3.30
N SER A 347 4.51 5.85 -4.26
CA SER A 347 4.98 7.23 -4.48
C SER A 347 4.85 8.13 -3.24
N THR A 348 3.88 7.88 -2.38
CA THR A 348 3.67 8.63 -1.11
C THR A 348 4.79 8.43 -0.08
N LYS A 349 5.62 7.42 -0.24
CA LYS A 349 6.79 7.15 0.61
C LYS A 349 8.11 7.63 -0.02
N ASN A 350 8.08 8.19 -1.22
CA ASN A 350 9.29 8.66 -1.88
C ASN A 350 9.87 9.87 -1.15
N ILE A 351 11.20 9.88 -1.08
CA ILE A 351 11.94 11.01 -0.53
C ILE A 351 12.47 11.83 -1.71
N PRO A 352 12.17 13.12 -1.81
CA PRO A 352 12.70 13.94 -2.89
C PRO A 352 14.24 13.90 -2.92
N MET A 353 14.84 13.62 -4.08
CA MET A 353 16.30 13.48 -4.25
C MET A 353 17.08 14.72 -3.78
N GLN A 354 16.47 15.89 -3.84
CA GLN A 354 17.06 17.16 -3.38
C GLN A 354 17.58 17.12 -1.92
N TYR A 355 16.96 16.31 -1.04
CA TYR A 355 17.44 16.17 0.34
C TYR A 355 18.78 15.43 0.41
N PHE A 356 18.98 14.42 -0.41
CA PHE A 356 20.24 13.70 -0.52
C PHE A 356 21.33 14.55 -1.21
N ILE A 357 20.94 15.34 -2.21
CA ILE A 357 21.84 16.29 -2.87
C ILE A 357 22.36 17.31 -1.87
N LYS A 358 21.49 17.87 -1.02
CA LYS A 358 21.89 18.81 0.04
C LYS A 358 22.86 18.19 1.05
N LEU A 359 22.70 16.89 1.38
CA LEU A 359 23.68 16.20 2.22
C LEU A 359 25.02 16.06 1.51
N ALA A 360 25.02 15.68 0.23
CA ALA A 360 26.24 15.54 -0.56
C ALA A 360 26.99 16.88 -0.76
N GLU A 361 26.28 18.01 -0.75
CA GLU A 361 26.88 19.34 -0.81
C GLU A 361 27.55 19.78 0.51
N LYS A 362 27.12 19.20 1.64
CA LYS A 362 27.59 19.54 2.99
C LYS A 362 28.74 18.64 3.49
N PHE A 363 28.83 17.43 2.96
CA PHE A 363 29.79 16.43 3.43
C PHE A 363 30.64 15.89 2.28
N ASP A 364 31.94 15.77 2.53
CA ASP A 364 32.89 15.14 1.59
C ASP A 364 32.89 13.62 1.78
N PHE A 365 31.69 13.02 1.70
CA PHE A 365 31.49 11.57 1.75
C PHE A 365 31.11 11.06 0.35
N ASN A 366 31.28 9.78 0.12
CA ASN A 366 30.86 9.15 -1.13
C ASN A 366 29.42 8.64 -1.00
N PHE A 367 28.47 9.31 -1.64
CA PHE A 367 27.06 8.90 -1.64
C PHE A 367 26.78 8.00 -2.85
N ILE A 368 26.57 6.72 -2.59
CA ILE A 368 26.30 5.68 -3.59
C ILE A 368 24.80 5.51 -3.76
N ILE A 369 24.29 5.77 -4.95
CA ILE A 369 22.88 5.69 -5.28
C ILE A 369 22.51 4.22 -5.56
N LEU A 370 21.66 3.63 -4.72
CA LEU A 370 21.30 2.22 -4.76
C LEU A 370 20.04 1.91 -5.60
N GLN A 371 19.42 2.92 -6.21
CA GLN A 371 18.22 2.70 -7.03
C GLN A 371 18.58 2.32 -8.47
N LYS A 372 17.89 1.31 -9.00
CA LYS A 372 18.09 0.80 -10.35
C LYS A 372 17.75 1.83 -11.44
N THR A 373 16.72 2.63 -11.22
CA THR A 373 16.25 3.65 -12.16
C THR A 373 16.20 5.01 -11.51
N ILE A 374 16.66 6.01 -12.23
CA ILE A 374 16.60 7.43 -11.84
C ILE A 374 15.87 8.17 -12.94
N LYS A 375 15.02 9.12 -12.59
CA LYS A 375 14.35 9.99 -13.57
C LYS A 375 15.38 10.87 -14.25
N GLU A 376 15.17 11.18 -15.51
CA GLU A 376 16.08 12.06 -16.28
C GLU A 376 16.29 13.42 -15.61
N SER A 377 15.23 13.98 -15.01
CA SER A 377 15.31 15.23 -14.25
C SER A 377 16.19 15.12 -13.01
N GLU A 378 16.23 13.98 -12.33
CA GLU A 378 17.10 13.71 -11.18
C GLU A 378 18.54 13.44 -11.63
N LEU A 379 18.71 12.70 -12.75
CA LEU A 379 20.04 12.50 -13.36
C LEU A 379 20.72 13.83 -13.70
N LYS A 380 19.98 14.79 -14.25
CA LYS A 380 20.49 16.14 -14.51
C LYS A 380 20.93 16.87 -13.23
N GLN A 381 20.21 16.68 -12.12
CA GLN A 381 20.53 17.32 -10.83
C GLN A 381 21.80 16.73 -10.17
N ILE A 382 22.07 15.44 -10.36
CA ILE A 382 23.26 14.78 -9.80
C ILE A 382 24.48 14.85 -10.72
N SER A 383 24.27 15.15 -12.00
CA SER A 383 25.35 15.27 -12.98
C SER A 383 26.36 16.34 -12.57
N GLY A 384 27.65 16.00 -12.65
CA GLY A 384 28.74 16.88 -12.26
C GLY A 384 29.07 16.93 -10.76
N LYS A 385 28.28 16.27 -9.90
CA LYS A 385 28.56 16.15 -8.46
C LYS A 385 29.45 14.93 -8.22
N LYS A 386 30.76 15.16 -7.94
CA LYS A 386 31.77 14.09 -7.86
C LYS A 386 31.51 13.05 -6.76
N ASN A 387 30.81 13.43 -5.70
CA ASN A 387 30.53 12.59 -4.55
C ASN A 387 29.14 11.95 -4.56
N LEU A 388 28.33 12.14 -5.62
CA LEU A 388 27.10 11.42 -5.90
C LEU A 388 27.35 10.40 -7.01
N ILE A 389 27.44 9.13 -6.63
CA ILE A 389 27.92 8.04 -7.49
C ILE A 389 26.73 7.18 -7.88
N TYR A 390 26.45 7.11 -9.16
CA TYR A 390 25.38 6.28 -9.73
C TYR A 390 25.97 5.21 -10.66
N PHE A 391 25.49 3.99 -10.52
CA PHE A 391 25.85 2.86 -11.37
C PHE A 391 24.61 2.46 -12.19
N PRO A 392 24.55 2.75 -13.49
CA PRO A 392 23.35 2.47 -14.32
C PRO A 392 23.06 0.98 -14.48
N ASP A 393 24.06 0.12 -14.31
CA ASP A 393 23.97 -1.33 -14.53
C ASP A 393 23.72 -2.14 -13.24
N ILE A 394 23.28 -1.47 -12.16
CA ILE A 394 22.95 -2.15 -10.90
C ILE A 394 21.74 -3.07 -11.09
N ASP A 395 21.83 -4.30 -10.61
CA ASP A 395 20.74 -5.30 -10.60
C ASP A 395 20.09 -5.55 -11.98
N THR A 396 20.89 -5.54 -13.05
CA THR A 396 20.45 -5.83 -14.42
C THR A 396 20.34 -7.32 -14.72
N SER A 397 20.91 -8.17 -13.86
CA SER A 397 20.84 -9.63 -13.99
C SER A 397 19.40 -10.18 -13.80
N ASN A 398 19.19 -11.44 -14.17
CA ASN A 398 17.91 -12.13 -13.92
C ASN A 398 17.62 -12.33 -12.42
N ASN A 399 18.64 -12.30 -11.56
CA ASN A 399 18.52 -12.40 -10.12
C ASN A 399 18.43 -11.01 -9.50
N ALA A 400 17.37 -10.74 -8.76
CA ALA A 400 17.12 -9.42 -8.18
C ALA A 400 18.06 -9.12 -6.98
N PHE A 401 18.50 -7.88 -6.86
CA PHE A 401 19.31 -7.37 -5.75
C PHE A 401 20.71 -7.99 -5.56
N VAL A 402 21.24 -8.70 -6.55
CA VAL A 402 22.58 -9.30 -6.43
C VAL A 402 23.63 -8.21 -6.26
N ASP A 403 23.62 -7.19 -7.13
CA ASP A 403 24.57 -6.07 -7.05
C ASP A 403 24.29 -5.22 -5.81
N SER A 404 23.04 -4.90 -5.51
CA SER A 404 22.67 -4.11 -4.33
C SER A 404 23.16 -4.75 -3.04
N ILE A 405 23.04 -6.08 -2.87
CA ILE A 405 23.54 -6.80 -1.68
C ILE A 405 25.04 -6.63 -1.55
N GLU A 406 25.79 -6.84 -2.62
CA GLU A 406 27.26 -6.77 -2.56
C GLU A 406 27.78 -5.32 -2.44
N ILE A 407 27.10 -4.33 -3.05
CA ILE A 407 27.40 -2.91 -2.81
C ILE A 407 27.18 -2.59 -1.34
N ILE A 408 26.02 -2.91 -0.77
CA ILE A 408 25.67 -2.61 0.63
C ILE A 408 26.70 -3.19 1.60
N LYS A 409 27.25 -4.37 1.35
CA LYS A 409 28.31 -4.96 2.18
C LYS A 409 29.58 -4.10 2.25
N ASN A 410 29.83 -3.27 1.26
CA ASN A 410 31.01 -2.39 1.17
C ASN A 410 30.73 -0.95 1.66
N LEU A 411 29.53 -0.67 2.19
CA LEU A 411 29.15 0.66 2.67
C LEU A 411 29.22 0.75 4.20
N ASP A 412 29.42 1.96 4.70
CA ASP A 412 29.50 2.26 6.13
C ASP A 412 28.12 2.58 6.74
N LEU A 413 27.25 3.19 5.95
CA LEU A 413 25.90 3.58 6.33
C LEU A 413 24.97 3.49 5.13
N ILE A 414 23.71 3.16 5.37
CA ILE A 414 22.64 3.24 4.38
C ILE A 414 21.56 4.22 4.85
N ILE A 415 21.21 5.20 4.03
CA ILE A 415 20.08 6.12 4.26
C ILE A 415 19.06 5.86 3.15
N THR A 416 17.96 5.21 3.47
CA THR A 416 17.02 4.73 2.47
C THR A 416 15.57 5.00 2.86
N ALA A 417 14.73 5.29 1.88
CA ALA A 417 13.29 5.23 2.07
C ALA A 417 12.85 3.83 2.54
N ASP A 418 11.64 3.73 3.09
CA ASP A 418 11.02 2.48 3.55
C ASP A 418 10.74 1.52 2.37
N THR A 419 11.74 0.71 2.03
CA THR A 419 11.75 -0.21 0.88
C THR A 419 12.40 -1.54 1.21
N SER A 420 12.41 -2.46 0.22
CA SER A 420 13.17 -3.72 0.32
C SER A 420 14.67 -3.50 0.63
N LEU A 421 15.27 -2.39 0.17
CA LEU A 421 16.67 -2.07 0.47
C LEU A 421 16.91 -1.81 1.97
N ALA A 422 15.93 -1.21 2.67
CA ALA A 422 15.99 -1.06 4.12
C ALA A 422 16.07 -2.43 4.83
N HIS A 423 15.26 -3.38 4.39
CA HIS A 423 15.25 -4.73 4.94
C HIS A 423 16.50 -5.54 4.56
N ILE A 424 17.02 -5.37 3.33
CA ILE A 424 18.28 -6.00 2.90
C ILE A 424 19.44 -5.48 3.76
N SER A 425 19.61 -4.17 3.86
CA SER A 425 20.71 -3.57 4.61
C SER A 425 20.66 -3.94 6.10
N ALA A 426 19.46 -3.90 6.70
CA ALA A 426 19.25 -4.31 8.07
C ALA A 426 19.57 -5.79 8.30
N THR A 427 19.16 -6.67 7.38
CA THR A 427 19.44 -8.12 7.45
C THR A 427 20.93 -8.43 7.27
N LEU A 428 21.65 -7.64 6.49
CA LEU A 428 23.11 -7.72 6.36
C LEU A 428 23.88 -7.18 7.59
N GLY A 429 23.19 -6.66 8.59
CA GLY A 429 23.79 -6.07 9.79
C GLY A 429 24.37 -4.67 9.57
N LYS A 430 24.05 -4.01 8.45
CA LYS A 430 24.56 -2.66 8.15
C LYS A 430 23.78 -1.59 8.88
N LYS A 431 24.48 -0.58 9.40
CA LYS A 431 23.86 0.60 9.99
C LYS A 431 22.93 1.24 8.96
N THR A 432 21.66 1.33 9.30
CA THR A 432 20.60 1.74 8.37
C THR A 432 19.74 2.83 9.00
N TRP A 433 19.65 3.95 8.33
CA TRP A 433 18.83 5.08 8.71
C TRP A 433 17.65 5.21 7.75
N ILE A 434 16.45 5.25 8.30
CA ILE A 434 15.22 5.30 7.51
C ILE A 434 14.47 6.58 7.82
N PRO A 435 14.53 7.60 6.94
CA PRO A 435 13.57 8.69 6.97
C PRO A 435 12.17 8.13 6.70
N ILE A 436 11.22 8.35 7.59
CA ILE A 436 9.86 7.85 7.46
C ILE A 436 8.84 9.00 7.49
N PRO A 437 7.74 8.89 6.71
CA PRO A 437 6.71 9.91 6.65
C PRO A 437 5.98 10.03 8.00
N PHE A 438 5.19 11.08 8.16
CA PHE A 438 4.39 11.33 9.36
C PHE A 438 3.48 10.13 9.70
N ILE A 439 2.81 9.58 8.71
CA ILE A 439 2.08 8.31 8.84
C ILE A 439 2.97 7.21 8.29
N SER A 440 3.67 6.53 9.20
CA SER A 440 4.58 5.43 8.87
C SER A 440 3.84 4.13 8.54
N ASP A 441 4.56 3.19 7.96
CA ASP A 441 4.11 1.80 7.90
C ASP A 441 4.01 1.21 9.31
N TRP A 442 3.09 0.26 9.51
CA TRP A 442 2.83 -0.36 10.81
C TRP A 442 4.07 -1.03 11.43
N ARG A 443 5.01 -1.48 10.60
CA ARG A 443 6.27 -2.10 11.03
C ARG A 443 7.13 -1.18 11.88
N TRP A 444 7.02 0.12 11.63
CA TRP A 444 7.85 1.12 12.30
C TRP A 444 7.21 1.73 13.53
N PHE A 445 5.99 1.35 13.90
CA PHE A 445 5.21 1.89 15.01
C PHE A 445 5.07 3.42 14.99
N LEU A 446 4.57 4.04 16.06
CA LEU A 446 4.35 5.49 16.10
C LEU A 446 5.48 6.27 16.75
N ASN A 447 6.04 5.77 17.85
CA ASN A 447 6.82 6.61 18.76
C ASN A 447 8.29 6.22 18.88
N ASP A 448 8.70 5.06 18.43
CA ASP A 448 10.06 4.59 18.58
C ASP A 448 10.97 5.12 17.48
N ASN A 449 12.15 5.65 17.81
CA ASN A 449 13.18 6.03 16.85
C ASN A 449 14.12 4.86 16.53
N ASN A 450 14.09 3.79 17.30
CA ASN A 450 14.80 2.54 17.01
C ASN A 450 13.81 1.49 16.56
N SER A 451 14.19 0.68 15.59
CA SER A 451 13.35 -0.41 15.13
C SER A 451 13.31 -1.52 16.17
N LYS A 452 12.11 -2.04 16.45
CA LYS A 452 11.96 -3.28 17.25
C LYS A 452 12.33 -4.54 16.45
N TRP A 453 12.36 -4.43 15.13
CA TRP A 453 12.66 -5.55 14.23
C TRP A 453 14.16 -5.73 13.95
N TYR A 454 14.95 -4.66 14.08
CA TYR A 454 16.36 -4.63 13.70
C TYR A 454 17.15 -3.75 14.66
N GLU A 455 18.18 -4.28 15.27
CA GLU A 455 19.04 -3.54 16.22
C GLU A 455 19.87 -2.43 15.56
N ASN A 456 20.14 -2.58 14.26
CA ASN A 456 20.99 -1.69 13.47
C ASN A 456 20.20 -0.64 12.65
N VAL A 457 18.90 -0.46 12.94
CA VAL A 457 18.02 0.48 12.23
C VAL A 457 17.58 1.63 13.12
N THR A 458 17.85 2.85 12.66
CA THR A 458 17.35 4.10 13.26
C THR A 458 16.31 4.76 12.37
N LEU A 459 15.21 5.24 12.95
CA LEU A 459 14.08 5.84 12.27
C LEU A 459 14.09 7.35 12.47
N TYR A 460 14.05 8.10 11.37
CA TYR A 460 13.98 9.56 11.36
C TYR A 460 12.58 10.00 10.94
N ARG A 461 11.76 10.36 11.92
CA ARG A 461 10.32 10.60 11.71
C ARG A 461 10.03 12.00 11.25
N SER A 462 9.21 12.14 10.19
CA SER A 462 8.59 13.41 9.88
C SER A 462 7.56 13.78 10.97
N LYS A 463 7.49 15.07 11.28
CA LYS A 463 6.51 15.62 12.23
C LYS A 463 5.23 16.15 11.55
N LYS A 464 5.23 16.23 10.23
CA LYS A 464 4.11 16.71 9.41
C LYS A 464 4.04 15.93 8.11
N ILE A 465 2.87 15.88 7.51
CA ILE A 465 2.66 15.29 6.18
C ILE A 465 3.57 16.02 5.18
N ASP A 466 4.16 15.25 4.26
CA ASP A 466 5.02 15.70 3.17
C ASP A 466 6.20 16.63 3.57
N ASN A 467 6.60 16.58 4.83
CA ASN A 467 7.73 17.38 5.33
C ASN A 467 8.93 16.50 5.65
N TRP A 468 9.95 16.54 4.82
CA TRP A 468 11.21 15.81 4.99
C TRP A 468 12.33 16.62 5.65
N GLU A 469 12.12 17.92 5.93
CA GLU A 469 13.16 18.79 6.50
C GLU A 469 13.60 18.32 7.89
N ASN A 470 12.65 18.02 8.79
CA ASN A 470 12.97 17.59 10.14
C ASN A 470 13.79 16.29 10.18
N PRO A 471 13.41 15.20 9.47
CA PRO A 471 14.22 14.00 9.36
C PRO A 471 15.63 14.29 8.87
N PHE A 472 15.79 15.06 7.78
CA PHE A 472 17.08 15.32 7.18
C PHE A 472 17.96 16.28 8.00
N HIS A 473 17.39 17.23 8.71
CA HIS A 473 18.12 18.05 9.67
C HIS A 473 18.71 17.20 10.82
N THR A 474 17.95 16.22 11.31
CA THR A 474 18.46 15.30 12.36
C THR A 474 19.52 14.37 11.78
N ILE A 475 19.34 13.84 10.59
CA ILE A 475 20.32 13.02 9.87
C ILE A 475 21.63 13.80 9.68
N GLU A 476 21.57 15.07 9.27
CA GLU A 476 22.76 15.92 9.12
C GLU A 476 23.55 16.05 10.42
N LYS A 477 22.86 16.27 11.55
CA LYS A 477 23.50 16.33 12.88
C LYS A 477 24.16 15.01 13.24
N ASP A 478 23.49 13.90 12.98
CA ASP A 478 23.99 12.58 13.33
C ASP A 478 25.13 12.14 12.40
N LEU A 479 25.15 12.55 11.14
CA LEU A 479 26.32 12.37 10.26
C LEU A 479 27.56 13.04 10.81
N LYS A 480 27.46 14.28 11.28
CA LYS A 480 28.61 15.02 11.89
C LYS A 480 29.17 14.36 13.14
N LYS A 481 28.36 13.56 13.84
CA LYS A 481 28.79 12.84 15.06
C LYS A 481 29.41 11.48 14.77
N ASN A 482 29.03 10.85 13.66
CA ASN A 482 29.39 9.47 13.38
C ASN A 482 30.57 9.32 12.41
N PHE A 483 30.88 10.38 11.70
CA PHE A 483 31.95 10.46 10.72
C PHE A 483 32.73 11.78 10.86
#